data_347740b2f5b64c808b80d79cfad1bf15
#
_entry.id   347740b2f5b64c808b80d79cfad1bf15
#
_cell.length_a   1.000
_cell.length_b   1.000
_cell.length_c   1.000
_cell.angle_alpha   90.00
_cell.angle_beta   90.00
_cell.angle_gamma   90.00
#
_symmetry.space_group_name_H-M   'P 1'
#
loop_
_entity.id
_entity.type
_entity.pdbx_description
1 polymer ?
#
loop_
_entity_poly.entity_id
_entity_poly.type
_entity_poly.pdbx_seq_one_letter_code
_entity_poly.pdbx_strand_id
1 'polypeptide(L)'
;MPYWDWERWEKEIDWMAVHGINMPLALVGYEGIMYRVWKKMGLTDDEINQYFVGPAHLPWMRMGNVSGIDGPLNEDWHRDQIALQHKILDRMRSLEMKPICPAFPGFVPPAFKRLYPKLNLLQSHWAGSFSNWMLSPDEDLFTQIGIAFIKEWEKEFGPCDYYLIDSFNEMEIPFPAKGSKERYDLLAHYGERVYECVKKANPNATWVMQGWMFGYQRDIWDYETLGALLSKVPDKKCCCWIWLLIITSISGILR
;
A
#
# COMPACT_ATOMS: atom_id res chain seq x y z
N MET A 1 -12.06 8.73 -6.00
CA MET A 1 -12.23 9.59 -4.92
C MET A 1 -11.21 10.72 -4.79
N PRO A 2 -10.26 10.91 -5.71
CA PRO A 2 -9.33 12.05 -5.62
C PRO A 2 -10.03 13.41 -5.70
N TYR A 3 -11.22 13.47 -6.26
CA TYR A 3 -12.00 14.71 -6.45
C TYR A 3 -13.17 14.85 -5.46
N TRP A 4 -13.29 13.97 -4.47
CA TRP A 4 -14.34 14.08 -3.47
C TRP A 4 -13.92 15.10 -2.41
N ASP A 5 -14.82 16.04 -2.16
CA ASP A 5 -14.75 16.95 -1.03
C ASP A 5 -15.27 16.32 0.26
N TRP A 6 -15.27 17.10 1.34
CA TRP A 6 -15.75 16.63 2.64
C TRP A 6 -17.23 16.25 2.61
N GLU A 7 -18.09 17.02 1.96
CA GLU A 7 -19.54 16.76 1.91
C GLU A 7 -19.82 15.39 1.25
N ARG A 8 -19.09 15.06 0.18
CA ARG A 8 -19.22 13.76 -0.47
C ARG A 8 -18.68 12.62 0.40
N TRP A 9 -17.55 12.80 1.05
CA TRP A 9 -16.98 11.79 1.95
C TRP A 9 -17.87 11.53 3.15
N GLU A 10 -18.43 12.57 3.79
CA GLU A 10 -19.32 12.42 4.94
C GLU A 10 -20.55 11.57 4.59
N LYS A 11 -21.20 11.88 3.47
CA LYS A 11 -22.34 11.08 2.98
C LYS A 11 -21.99 9.62 2.73
N GLU A 12 -20.81 9.35 2.18
CA GLU A 12 -20.36 7.99 1.91
C GLU A 12 -20.03 7.22 3.20
N ILE A 13 -19.41 7.87 4.17
CA ILE A 13 -19.10 7.25 5.47
C ILE A 13 -20.40 6.93 6.22
N ASP A 14 -21.35 7.85 6.23
CA ASP A 14 -22.66 7.63 6.86
C ASP A 14 -23.43 6.50 6.17
N TRP A 15 -23.37 6.44 4.84
CA TRP A 15 -23.96 5.34 4.07
C TRP A 15 -23.31 4.01 4.44
N MET A 16 -21.97 3.94 4.53
CA MET A 16 -21.25 2.73 4.96
C MET A 16 -21.70 2.29 6.35
N ALA A 17 -21.84 3.22 7.30
CA ALA A 17 -22.28 2.91 8.66
C ALA A 17 -23.68 2.28 8.69
N VAL A 18 -24.64 2.87 7.96
CA VAL A 18 -26.02 2.36 7.89
C VAL A 18 -26.07 0.96 7.24
N HIS A 19 -25.13 0.64 6.35
CA HIS A 19 -25.06 -0.66 5.68
C HIS A 19 -24.15 -1.67 6.39
N GLY A 20 -23.70 -1.38 7.61
CA GLY A 20 -22.92 -2.31 8.43
C GLY A 20 -21.46 -2.45 8.01
N ILE A 21 -20.94 -1.55 7.18
CA ILE A 21 -19.53 -1.50 6.80
C ILE A 21 -18.76 -0.81 7.93
N ASN A 22 -17.93 -1.56 8.65
CA ASN A 22 -17.20 -1.06 9.81
C ASN A 22 -15.67 -1.01 9.63
N MET A 23 -15.14 -1.46 8.47
CA MET A 23 -13.71 -1.42 8.14
C MET A 23 -13.48 -0.79 6.76
N PRO A 24 -13.70 0.52 6.60
CA PRO A 24 -13.52 1.19 5.32
C PRO A 24 -12.04 1.52 5.04
N LEU A 25 -11.68 1.62 3.75
CA LEU A 25 -10.38 2.14 3.33
C LEU A 25 -10.30 3.65 3.56
N ALA A 26 -9.24 4.11 4.20
CA ALA A 26 -8.98 5.52 4.52
C ALA A 26 -7.61 5.96 3.98
N LEU A 27 -7.48 6.05 2.66
CA LEU A 27 -6.21 6.22 1.94
C LEU A 27 -5.91 7.67 1.54
N VAL A 28 -6.78 8.63 1.87
CA VAL A 28 -6.57 10.05 1.56
C VAL A 28 -5.35 10.57 2.33
N GLY A 29 -4.57 11.47 1.73
CA GLY A 29 -3.36 12.01 2.36
C GLY A 29 -2.12 11.12 2.29
N TYR A 30 -2.21 9.91 1.69
CA TYR A 30 -1.07 9.00 1.49
C TYR A 30 0.13 9.71 0.86
N GLU A 31 -0.11 10.45 -0.22
CA GLU A 31 0.93 11.14 -0.99
C GLU A 31 1.65 12.22 -0.16
N GLY A 32 0.91 12.96 0.65
CA GLY A 32 1.48 13.99 1.54
C GLY A 32 2.39 13.41 2.62
N ILE A 33 2.01 12.26 3.19
CA ILE A 33 2.86 11.54 4.15
C ILE A 33 4.09 10.96 3.46
N MET A 34 3.93 10.34 2.29
CA MET A 34 5.04 9.79 1.54
C MET A 34 6.04 10.87 1.10
N TYR A 35 5.54 12.05 0.66
CA TYR A 35 6.36 13.21 0.34
C TYR A 35 7.28 13.57 1.52
N ARG A 36 6.72 13.70 2.73
CA ARG A 36 7.47 14.01 3.95
C ARG A 36 8.53 12.95 4.27
N VAL A 37 8.21 11.68 4.09
CA VAL A 37 9.15 10.57 4.33
C VAL A 37 10.31 10.64 3.36
N TRP A 38 10.06 10.80 2.08
CA TRP A 38 11.12 10.86 1.06
C TRP A 38 11.98 12.11 1.18
N LYS A 39 11.40 13.26 1.56
CA LYS A 39 12.17 14.47 1.90
C LYS A 39 13.14 14.23 3.06
N LYS A 40 12.69 13.59 4.13
CA LYS A 40 13.53 13.23 5.28
C LYS A 40 14.64 12.25 4.91
N MET A 41 14.44 11.44 3.89
CA MET A 41 15.44 10.50 3.36
C MET A 41 16.40 11.14 2.33
N GLY A 42 16.24 12.41 2.00
CA GLY A 42 17.19 13.18 1.19
C GLY A 42 16.86 13.32 -0.29
N LEU A 43 15.63 12.95 -0.72
CA LEU A 43 15.17 13.28 -2.06
C LEU A 43 14.82 14.78 -2.16
N THR A 44 15.05 15.35 -3.34
CA THR A 44 14.66 16.73 -3.67
C THR A 44 13.17 16.79 -4.02
N ASP A 45 12.59 17.98 -4.01
CA ASP A 45 11.19 18.20 -4.39
C ASP A 45 10.94 17.78 -5.84
N ASP A 46 11.87 18.10 -6.74
CA ASP A 46 11.79 17.72 -8.15
C ASP A 46 11.80 16.21 -8.33
N GLU A 47 12.66 15.47 -7.63
CA GLU A 47 12.73 14.01 -7.70
C GLU A 47 11.44 13.35 -7.21
N ILE A 48 10.84 13.90 -6.16
CA ILE A 48 9.57 13.40 -5.62
C ILE A 48 8.42 13.72 -6.57
N ASN A 49 8.36 14.97 -7.06
CA ASN A 49 7.32 15.44 -7.95
C ASN A 49 7.33 14.73 -9.31
N GLN A 50 8.51 14.34 -9.80
CA GLN A 50 8.63 13.52 -11.01
C GLN A 50 8.08 12.09 -10.85
N TYR A 51 8.00 11.59 -9.63
CA TYR A 51 7.47 10.26 -9.34
C TYR A 51 5.95 10.25 -9.14
N PHE A 52 5.38 11.29 -8.52
CA PHE A 52 3.95 11.36 -8.30
C PHE A 52 3.16 11.46 -9.61
N VAL A 53 1.95 10.94 -9.57
CA VAL A 53 0.99 11.06 -10.67
C VAL A 53 -0.01 12.18 -10.40
N GLY A 54 -0.67 12.67 -11.44
CA GLY A 54 -1.79 13.59 -11.30
C GLY A 54 -2.99 12.93 -10.58
N PRO A 55 -3.94 13.74 -10.07
CA PRO A 55 -5.04 13.26 -9.23
C PRO A 55 -5.87 12.15 -9.86
N ALA A 56 -6.07 12.16 -11.19
CA ALA A 56 -6.85 11.14 -11.89
C ALA A 56 -6.24 9.73 -11.79
N HIS A 57 -4.92 9.63 -11.63
CA HIS A 57 -4.18 8.36 -11.64
C HIS A 57 -3.82 7.83 -10.24
N LEU A 58 -4.18 8.56 -9.17
CA LEU A 58 -3.86 8.17 -7.80
C LEU A 58 -4.33 6.78 -7.38
N PRO A 59 -5.50 6.26 -7.80
CA PRO A 59 -5.90 4.90 -7.46
C PRO A 59 -4.87 3.85 -7.90
N TRP A 60 -4.38 3.97 -9.14
CA TRP A 60 -3.38 3.03 -9.69
C TRP A 60 -1.98 3.25 -9.10
N MET A 61 -1.60 4.51 -8.82
CA MET A 61 -0.35 4.78 -8.11
C MET A 61 -0.33 4.15 -6.71
N ARG A 62 -1.44 4.26 -5.97
CA ARG A 62 -1.57 3.65 -4.62
C ARG A 62 -1.50 2.13 -4.65
N MET A 63 -1.89 1.50 -5.75
CA MET A 63 -1.73 0.07 -5.98
C MET A 63 -0.34 -0.29 -6.54
N GLY A 64 0.50 0.69 -6.87
CA GLY A 64 1.84 0.48 -7.39
C GLY A 64 1.94 0.31 -8.92
N ASN A 65 0.84 0.47 -9.65
CA ASN A 65 0.79 0.21 -11.10
C ASN A 65 1.49 1.27 -11.95
N VAL A 66 1.41 2.54 -11.54
CA VAL A 66 1.90 3.68 -12.32
C VAL A 66 2.67 4.68 -11.48
N SER A 67 3.59 5.40 -12.12
CA SER A 67 4.31 6.53 -11.52
C SER A 67 4.65 7.57 -12.61
N GLY A 68 4.84 8.84 -12.22
CA GLY A 68 5.37 9.89 -13.08
C GLY A 68 4.46 10.32 -14.25
N ILE A 69 3.14 10.26 -14.10
CA ILE A 69 2.18 10.60 -15.15
C ILE A 69 1.30 11.77 -14.69
N ASP A 70 1.18 12.81 -15.52
CA ASP A 70 0.30 13.96 -15.29
C ASP A 70 0.49 14.69 -13.94
N GLY A 71 1.66 14.51 -13.29
CA GLY A 71 2.05 15.26 -12.11
C GLY A 71 2.54 16.68 -12.46
N PRO A 72 3.07 17.42 -11.49
CA PRO A 72 3.18 17.07 -10.08
C PRO A 72 1.89 17.27 -9.27
N LEU A 73 1.90 16.77 -8.02
CA LEU A 73 0.96 17.17 -7.00
C LEU A 73 1.56 18.39 -6.28
N ASN A 74 0.89 19.53 -6.28
CA ASN A 74 1.40 20.73 -5.64
C ASN A 74 1.27 20.68 -4.10
N GLU A 75 1.93 21.62 -3.41
CA GLU A 75 1.94 21.69 -1.95
C GLU A 75 0.53 21.90 -1.37
N ASP A 76 -0.30 22.71 -2.02
CA ASP A 76 -1.68 22.95 -1.62
C ASP A 76 -2.51 21.66 -1.67
N TRP A 77 -2.31 20.84 -2.72
CA TRP A 77 -2.93 19.52 -2.80
C TRP A 77 -2.60 18.66 -1.59
N HIS A 78 -1.32 18.53 -1.26
CA HIS A 78 -0.90 17.72 -0.12
C HIS A 78 -1.51 18.22 1.19
N ARG A 79 -1.50 19.53 1.42
CA ARG A 79 -2.09 20.16 2.61
C ARG A 79 -3.60 19.87 2.70
N ASP A 80 -4.32 20.08 1.60
CA ASP A 80 -5.77 19.93 1.56
C ASP A 80 -6.20 18.47 1.71
N GLN A 81 -5.45 17.51 1.14
CA GLN A 81 -5.71 16.08 1.32
C GLN A 81 -5.44 15.63 2.77
N ILE A 82 -4.41 16.17 3.42
CA ILE A 82 -4.16 15.89 4.85
C ILE A 82 -5.29 16.44 5.70
N ALA A 83 -5.74 17.68 5.46
CA ALA A 83 -6.87 18.27 6.18
C ALA A 83 -8.18 17.48 5.96
N LEU A 84 -8.41 16.99 4.75
CA LEU A 84 -9.55 16.14 4.44
C LEU A 84 -9.47 14.79 5.17
N GLN A 85 -8.29 14.18 5.24
CA GLN A 85 -8.09 12.89 5.90
C GLN A 85 -8.36 12.97 7.41
N HIS A 86 -8.02 14.07 8.07
CA HIS A 86 -8.40 14.28 9.47
C HIS A 86 -9.92 14.17 9.64
N LYS A 87 -10.70 14.90 8.82
CA LYS A 87 -12.17 14.85 8.88
C LYS A 87 -12.72 13.44 8.63
N ILE A 88 -12.15 12.72 7.64
CA ILE A 88 -12.54 11.34 7.32
C ILE A 88 -12.32 10.42 8.52
N LEU A 89 -11.12 10.45 9.11
CA LEU A 89 -10.79 9.59 10.23
C LEU A 89 -11.59 9.94 11.49
N ASP A 90 -11.82 11.22 11.77
CA ASP A 90 -12.62 11.66 12.90
C ASP A 90 -14.08 11.19 12.76
N ARG A 91 -14.66 11.29 11.54
CA ARG A 91 -16.01 10.78 11.29
C ARG A 91 -16.08 9.26 11.44
N MET A 92 -15.15 8.52 10.85
CA MET A 92 -15.09 7.07 10.98
C MET A 92 -14.98 6.64 12.44
N ARG A 93 -14.09 7.28 13.21
CA ARG A 93 -13.91 7.00 14.65
C ARG A 93 -15.15 7.34 15.46
N SER A 94 -15.85 8.43 15.15
CA SER A 94 -17.10 8.81 15.84
C SER A 94 -18.23 7.80 15.63
N LEU A 95 -18.15 6.99 14.56
CA LEU A 95 -19.07 5.90 14.24
C LEU A 95 -18.52 4.52 14.66
N GLU A 96 -17.47 4.49 15.48
CA GLU A 96 -16.81 3.27 15.96
C GLU A 96 -16.26 2.36 14.83
N MET A 97 -16.08 2.91 13.63
CA MET A 97 -15.45 2.19 12.53
C MET A 97 -13.97 1.98 12.80
N LYS A 98 -13.40 0.96 12.17
CA LYS A 98 -11.98 0.62 12.17
C LYS A 98 -11.36 0.96 10.80
N PRO A 99 -10.86 2.18 10.59
CA PRO A 99 -10.29 2.56 9.30
C PRO A 99 -9.09 1.68 8.95
N ILE A 100 -9.00 1.30 7.68
CA ILE A 100 -7.82 0.67 7.11
C ILE A 100 -6.96 1.77 6.50
N CYS A 101 -5.83 2.06 7.12
CA CYS A 101 -4.91 3.12 6.71
C CYS A 101 -3.87 2.59 5.70
N PRO A 102 -3.30 3.42 4.84
CA PRO A 102 -2.25 2.97 3.92
C PRO A 102 -0.94 2.75 4.64
N ALA A 103 -0.08 1.89 4.05
CA ALA A 103 1.33 1.81 4.41
C ALA A 103 2.20 1.60 3.16
N PHE A 104 3.49 1.35 3.35
CA PHE A 104 4.46 1.29 2.27
C PHE A 104 4.52 -0.11 1.63
N PRO A 105 4.18 -0.25 0.34
CA PRO A 105 4.17 -1.56 -0.35
C PRO A 105 5.49 -1.91 -1.05
N GLY A 106 6.49 -1.02 -1.03
CA GLY A 106 7.79 -1.24 -1.66
C GLY A 106 8.08 -0.37 -2.88
N PHE A 107 7.12 0.43 -3.38
CA PHE A 107 7.33 1.26 -4.56
C PHE A 107 8.02 2.58 -4.21
N VAL A 108 9.05 2.94 -4.97
CA VAL A 108 9.93 4.08 -4.68
C VAL A 108 10.33 4.84 -5.93
N PRO A 109 10.63 6.15 -5.82
CA PRO A 109 11.29 6.89 -6.89
C PRO A 109 12.62 6.27 -7.28
N PRO A 110 12.90 6.08 -8.58
CA PRO A 110 14.22 5.60 -9.05
C PRO A 110 15.36 6.55 -8.67
N ALA A 111 15.04 7.80 -8.34
CA ALA A 111 15.97 8.81 -7.85
C ALA A 111 16.70 8.41 -6.55
N PHE A 112 16.19 7.42 -5.79
CA PHE A 112 16.93 6.85 -4.67
C PHE A 112 18.29 6.28 -5.08
N LYS A 113 18.50 5.88 -6.34
CA LYS A 113 19.81 5.46 -6.85
C LYS A 113 20.87 6.58 -6.80
N ARG A 114 20.49 7.84 -6.76
CA ARG A 114 21.45 8.94 -6.53
C ARG A 114 22.06 8.87 -5.13
N LEU A 115 21.24 8.54 -4.13
CA LEU A 115 21.70 8.41 -2.74
C LEU A 115 22.33 7.03 -2.45
N TYR A 116 21.83 6.01 -3.11
CA TYR A 116 22.24 4.61 -2.95
C TYR A 116 22.54 3.99 -4.33
N PRO A 117 23.74 4.23 -4.92
CA PRO A 117 24.04 3.81 -6.30
C PRO A 117 23.94 2.30 -6.57
N LYS A 118 24.08 1.47 -5.52
CA LYS A 118 23.98 0.01 -5.62
C LYS A 118 22.59 -0.54 -5.30
N LEU A 119 21.61 0.34 -5.08
CA LEU A 119 20.25 -0.06 -4.70
C LEU A 119 19.64 -1.01 -5.73
N ASN A 120 19.14 -2.14 -5.27
CA ASN A 120 18.45 -3.10 -6.12
C ASN A 120 16.98 -2.69 -6.29
N LEU A 121 16.66 -2.19 -7.48
CA LEU A 121 15.30 -1.83 -7.89
C LEU A 121 14.83 -2.79 -8.97
N LEU A 122 13.65 -3.37 -8.77
CA LEU A 122 12.94 -4.19 -9.74
C LEU A 122 11.95 -3.28 -10.49
N GLN A 123 11.86 -3.44 -11.80
CA GLN A 123 10.87 -2.73 -12.59
C GLN A 123 9.63 -3.61 -12.77
N SER A 124 8.48 -3.11 -12.34
CA SER A 124 7.19 -3.71 -12.64
C SER A 124 6.59 -3.08 -13.89
N HIS A 125 5.76 -3.84 -14.61
CA HIS A 125 5.01 -3.37 -15.77
C HIS A 125 3.51 -3.61 -15.56
N TRP A 126 2.69 -2.71 -16.08
CA TRP A 126 1.23 -2.79 -16.03
C TRP A 126 0.60 -2.32 -17.33
N ALA A 127 -0.40 -3.06 -17.82
CA ALA A 127 -1.14 -2.74 -19.05
C ALA A 127 -0.23 -2.42 -20.25
N GLY A 128 0.92 -3.07 -20.35
CA GLY A 128 1.87 -3.00 -21.47
C GLY A 128 2.68 -1.71 -21.60
N SER A 129 2.20 -0.58 -21.05
CA SER A 129 2.83 0.74 -21.27
C SER A 129 3.30 1.41 -19.98
N PHE A 130 2.73 1.05 -18.86
CA PHE A 130 3.02 1.68 -17.58
C PHE A 130 4.03 0.87 -16.80
N SER A 131 4.84 1.55 -16.01
CA SER A 131 5.83 0.91 -15.16
C SER A 131 6.00 1.64 -13.83
N ASN A 132 6.53 0.91 -12.84
CA ASN A 132 6.92 1.48 -11.58
C ASN A 132 8.20 0.79 -11.08
N TRP A 133 8.83 1.37 -10.08
CA TRP A 133 10.05 0.84 -9.48
C TRP A 133 9.76 0.34 -8.09
N MET A 134 10.10 -0.91 -7.86
CA MET A 134 9.96 -1.59 -6.59
C MET A 134 11.32 -1.85 -5.97
N LEU A 135 11.45 -1.52 -4.70
CA LEU A 135 12.62 -1.82 -3.89
C LEU A 135 12.66 -3.31 -3.57
N SER A 136 13.83 -3.95 -3.76
CA SER A 136 14.01 -5.33 -3.32
C SER A 136 13.77 -5.45 -1.81
N PRO A 137 13.09 -6.50 -1.34
CA PRO A 137 12.95 -6.77 0.09
C PRO A 137 14.29 -7.07 0.79
N ASP A 138 15.35 -7.37 0.04
CA ASP A 138 16.71 -7.57 0.58
C ASP A 138 17.36 -6.25 1.05
N GLU A 139 16.85 -5.12 0.58
CA GLU A 139 17.41 -3.82 0.94
C GLU A 139 16.93 -3.36 2.32
N ASP A 140 17.83 -2.93 3.17
CA ASP A 140 17.49 -2.39 4.49
C ASP A 140 16.62 -1.12 4.38
N LEU A 141 16.76 -0.39 3.27
CA LEU A 141 15.96 0.79 2.97
C LEU A 141 14.46 0.46 2.90
N PHE A 142 14.07 -0.75 2.49
CA PHE A 142 12.68 -1.20 2.49
C PHE A 142 12.04 -1.06 3.87
N THR A 143 12.70 -1.64 4.87
CA THR A 143 12.23 -1.61 6.26
C THR A 143 12.29 -0.19 6.84
N GLN A 144 13.34 0.58 6.51
CA GLN A 144 13.47 1.96 6.96
C GLN A 144 12.32 2.84 6.45
N ILE A 145 12.00 2.78 5.17
CA ILE A 145 10.87 3.53 4.57
C ILE A 145 9.54 3.08 5.18
N GLY A 146 9.30 1.76 5.26
CA GLY A 146 8.05 1.23 5.79
C GLY A 146 7.76 1.65 7.23
N ILE A 147 8.77 1.59 8.10
CA ILE A 147 8.65 2.06 9.48
C ILE A 147 8.46 3.59 9.53
N ALA A 148 9.25 4.34 8.76
CA ALA A 148 9.16 5.79 8.74
C ALA A 148 7.79 6.27 8.26
N PHE A 149 7.20 5.59 7.27
CA PHE A 149 5.87 5.91 6.78
C PHE A 149 4.79 5.73 7.87
N ILE A 150 4.72 4.57 8.50
CA ILE A 150 3.73 4.30 9.54
C ILE A 150 3.88 5.29 10.70
N LYS A 151 5.12 5.55 11.14
CA LYS A 151 5.37 6.53 12.22
C LYS A 151 4.99 7.95 11.84
N GLU A 152 5.24 8.37 10.59
CA GLU A 152 4.83 9.70 10.13
C GLU A 152 3.31 9.79 9.99
N TRP A 153 2.67 8.71 9.52
CA TRP A 153 1.20 8.61 9.48
C TRP A 153 0.58 8.73 10.87
N GLU A 154 1.07 7.96 11.84
CA GLU A 154 0.55 8.00 13.20
C GLU A 154 0.83 9.31 13.92
N LYS A 155 1.96 9.96 13.61
CA LYS A 155 2.26 11.29 14.13
C LYS A 155 1.25 12.32 13.65
N GLU A 156 0.80 12.24 12.40
CA GLU A 156 -0.18 13.17 11.82
C GLU A 156 -1.61 12.83 12.24
N PHE A 157 -2.02 11.56 12.11
CA PHE A 157 -3.41 11.14 12.18
C PHE A 157 -3.78 10.33 13.44
N GLY A 158 -2.80 10.06 14.29
CA GLY A 158 -2.96 9.14 15.41
C GLY A 158 -2.83 7.66 15.01
N PRO A 159 -2.84 6.75 16.00
CA PRO A 159 -2.63 5.33 15.76
C PRO A 159 -3.73 4.71 14.91
N CYS A 160 -3.37 3.66 14.16
CA CYS A 160 -4.26 2.85 13.36
C CYS A 160 -4.03 1.36 13.66
N ASP A 161 -5.12 0.58 13.73
CA ASP A 161 -5.02 -0.86 14.02
C ASP A 161 -4.78 -1.70 12.75
N TYR A 162 -5.07 -1.14 11.55
CA TYR A 162 -5.05 -1.86 10.28
C TYR A 162 -4.34 -1.07 9.19
N TYR A 163 -3.31 -1.69 8.58
CA TYR A 163 -2.53 -1.07 7.51
C TYR A 163 -2.63 -1.88 6.23
N LEU A 164 -3.12 -1.24 5.15
CA LEU A 164 -3.18 -1.82 3.81
C LEU A 164 -1.80 -1.80 3.18
N ILE A 165 -1.31 -2.98 2.84
CA ILE A 165 -0.11 -3.16 2.04
C ILE A 165 -0.41 -4.27 1.04
N ASP A 166 -0.74 -3.87 -0.18
CA ASP A 166 -1.02 -4.82 -1.26
C ASP A 166 0.26 -5.26 -1.94
N SER A 167 0.27 -6.52 -2.35
CA SER A 167 1.40 -7.13 -3.04
C SER A 167 1.03 -7.39 -4.49
N PHE A 168 1.68 -6.66 -5.41
CA PHE A 168 1.71 -7.00 -6.84
C PHE A 168 0.34 -7.03 -7.55
N ASN A 169 -0.47 -5.98 -7.38
CA ASN A 169 -1.79 -5.86 -8.01
C ASN A 169 -1.68 -5.74 -9.54
N GLU A 170 -2.13 -6.75 -10.27
CA GLU A 170 -2.22 -6.78 -11.75
C GLU A 170 -0.92 -6.43 -12.51
N MET A 171 0.23 -6.52 -11.88
CA MET A 171 1.48 -6.12 -12.50
C MET A 171 2.35 -7.32 -12.87
N GLU A 172 3.10 -7.15 -13.95
CA GLU A 172 4.16 -8.06 -14.35
C GLU A 172 5.43 -7.69 -13.59
N ILE A 173 5.95 -8.63 -12.81
CA ILE A 173 7.19 -8.48 -12.06
C ILE A 173 8.16 -9.57 -12.54
N PRO A 174 9.45 -9.28 -12.64
CA PRO A 174 10.44 -10.29 -13.02
C PRO A 174 10.69 -11.28 -11.87
N PHE A 175 9.65 -12.05 -11.52
CA PHE A 175 9.77 -13.11 -10.55
C PHE A 175 10.56 -14.30 -11.10
N PRO A 176 11.25 -15.06 -10.23
CA PRO A 176 11.73 -16.39 -10.56
C PRO A 176 10.60 -17.30 -11.07
N ALA A 177 10.94 -18.38 -11.77
CA ALA A 177 9.95 -19.30 -12.36
C ALA A 177 8.91 -19.77 -11.34
N LYS A 178 7.65 -19.88 -11.79
CA LYS A 178 6.55 -20.41 -10.95
C LYS A 178 6.90 -21.82 -10.48
N GLY A 179 6.68 -22.10 -9.20
CA GLY A 179 7.03 -23.38 -8.57
C GLY A 179 8.51 -23.53 -8.17
N SER A 180 9.36 -22.54 -8.46
CA SER A 180 10.74 -22.60 -8.03
C SER A 180 10.93 -22.24 -6.57
N LYS A 181 11.94 -22.80 -5.95
CA LYS A 181 12.31 -22.48 -4.56
C LYS A 181 12.67 -21.00 -4.41
N GLU A 182 13.37 -20.44 -5.40
CA GLU A 182 13.80 -19.04 -5.42
C GLU A 182 12.58 -18.09 -5.37
N ARG A 183 11.48 -18.45 -6.05
CA ARG A 183 10.24 -17.67 -6.00
C ARG A 183 9.59 -17.73 -4.62
N TYR A 184 9.53 -18.91 -4.01
CA TYR A 184 8.96 -19.08 -2.67
C TYR A 184 9.81 -18.36 -1.62
N ASP A 185 11.14 -18.44 -1.70
CA ASP A 185 12.04 -17.75 -0.80
C ASP A 185 11.89 -16.22 -0.92
N LEU A 186 11.78 -15.69 -2.14
CA LEU A 186 11.55 -14.26 -2.39
C LEU A 186 10.24 -13.78 -1.79
N LEU A 187 9.14 -14.52 -2.01
CA LEU A 187 7.82 -14.16 -1.46
C LEU A 187 7.79 -14.26 0.06
N ALA A 188 8.37 -15.30 0.64
CA ALA A 188 8.49 -15.45 2.08
C ALA A 188 9.27 -14.30 2.72
N HIS A 189 10.36 -13.88 2.07
CA HIS A 189 11.16 -12.76 2.54
C HIS A 189 10.43 -11.42 2.37
N TYR A 190 9.73 -11.21 1.26
CA TYR A 190 8.88 -10.02 1.08
C TYR A 190 7.81 -9.92 2.17
N GLY A 191 7.07 -11.00 2.43
CA GLY A 191 6.05 -11.02 3.48
C GLY A 191 6.62 -10.76 4.87
N GLU A 192 7.79 -11.34 5.17
CA GLU A 192 8.54 -11.08 6.41
C GLU A 192 8.88 -9.59 6.57
N ARG A 193 9.43 -8.96 5.51
CA ARG A 193 9.81 -7.54 5.53
C ARG A 193 8.61 -6.62 5.70
N VAL A 194 7.51 -6.89 4.98
CA VAL A 194 6.26 -6.13 5.15
C VAL A 194 5.75 -6.23 6.58
N TYR A 195 5.66 -7.44 7.12
CA TYR A 195 5.24 -7.64 8.51
C TYR A 195 6.18 -6.98 9.51
N GLU A 196 7.48 -7.05 9.28
CA GLU A 196 8.50 -6.39 10.12
C GLU A 196 8.31 -4.87 10.17
N CYS A 197 7.98 -4.23 9.04
CA CYS A 197 7.65 -2.80 8.99
C CYS A 197 6.49 -2.46 9.92
N VAL A 198 5.38 -3.22 9.80
CA VAL A 198 4.18 -3.01 10.63
C VAL A 198 4.51 -3.24 12.09
N LYS A 199 5.11 -4.38 12.44
CA LYS A 199 5.44 -4.78 13.82
C LYS A 199 6.37 -3.78 14.52
N LYS A 200 7.42 -3.31 13.83
CA LYS A 200 8.39 -2.36 14.41
C LYS A 200 7.81 -0.96 14.57
N ALA A 201 6.91 -0.56 13.67
CA ALA A 201 6.25 0.74 13.78
C ALA A 201 5.12 0.72 14.81
N ASN A 202 4.23 -0.29 14.73
CA ASN A 202 3.08 -0.48 15.63
C ASN A 202 2.85 -1.97 15.92
N PRO A 203 3.32 -2.49 17.07
CA PRO A 203 3.21 -3.92 17.42
C PRO A 203 1.77 -4.45 17.51
N ASN A 204 0.80 -3.56 17.73
CA ASN A 204 -0.62 -3.92 17.87
C ASN A 204 -1.34 -3.99 16.51
N ALA A 205 -0.79 -3.37 15.49
CA ALA A 205 -1.42 -3.30 14.18
C ALA A 205 -1.41 -4.65 13.44
N THR A 206 -2.34 -4.76 12.49
CA THR A 206 -2.52 -5.91 11.61
C THR A 206 -2.28 -5.47 10.17
N TRP A 207 -1.50 -6.25 9.43
CA TRP A 207 -1.35 -6.10 7.99
C TRP A 207 -2.64 -6.51 7.27
N VAL A 208 -3.13 -5.68 6.35
CA VAL A 208 -4.31 -5.95 5.54
C VAL A 208 -3.91 -6.01 4.07
N MET A 209 -4.44 -6.98 3.34
CA MET A 209 -4.30 -7.11 1.89
C MET A 209 -5.67 -7.17 1.22
N GLN A 210 -5.77 -6.66 -0.01
CA GLN A 210 -6.92 -6.94 -0.86
C GLN A 210 -6.85 -8.38 -1.37
N GLY A 211 -7.91 -9.14 -1.19
CA GLY A 211 -7.94 -10.56 -1.55
C GLY A 211 -8.28 -10.85 -3.02
N TRP A 212 -8.78 -9.87 -3.77
CA TRP A 212 -9.24 -10.10 -5.15
C TRP A 212 -8.12 -10.55 -6.09
N MET A 213 -6.91 -10.05 -5.93
CA MET A 213 -5.75 -10.43 -6.76
C MET A 213 -5.43 -11.92 -6.67
N PHE A 214 -5.66 -12.57 -5.55
CA PHE A 214 -5.40 -13.99 -5.38
C PHE A 214 -6.36 -14.87 -6.20
N GLY A 215 -7.55 -14.37 -6.50
CA GLY A 215 -8.50 -15.03 -7.38
C GLY A 215 -8.35 -14.66 -8.85
N TYR A 216 -7.88 -13.45 -9.14
CA TYR A 216 -7.75 -12.90 -10.49
C TYR A 216 -6.45 -13.30 -11.18
N GLN A 217 -5.30 -13.10 -10.53
CA GLN A 217 -3.96 -13.38 -11.07
C GLN A 217 -3.48 -14.79 -10.73
N ARG A 218 -4.15 -15.80 -11.24
CA ARG A 218 -3.81 -17.22 -10.96
C ARG A 218 -2.51 -17.71 -11.59
N ASP A 219 -1.94 -16.97 -12.50
CA ASP A 219 -0.59 -17.17 -13.04
C ASP A 219 0.49 -16.82 -12.01
N ILE A 220 0.22 -15.86 -11.13
CA ILE A 220 1.09 -15.46 -10.02
C ILE A 220 0.72 -16.22 -8.75
N TRP A 221 -0.58 -16.21 -8.37
CA TRP A 221 -1.07 -16.68 -7.09
C TRP A 221 -1.72 -18.06 -7.17
N ASP A 222 -1.18 -18.99 -6.43
CA ASP A 222 -1.74 -20.28 -6.08
C ASP A 222 -1.59 -20.49 -4.57
N TYR A 223 -2.01 -21.66 -4.09
CA TYR A 223 -1.96 -21.98 -2.67
C TYR A 223 -0.53 -21.95 -2.11
N GLU A 224 0.42 -22.47 -2.87
CA GLU A 224 1.83 -22.55 -2.47
C GLU A 224 2.48 -21.17 -2.43
N THR A 225 2.24 -20.32 -3.42
CA THR A 225 2.79 -18.95 -3.46
C THR A 225 2.20 -18.06 -2.37
N LEU A 226 0.90 -18.17 -2.10
CA LEU A 226 0.27 -17.46 -0.99
C LEU A 226 0.77 -17.99 0.37
N GLY A 227 0.91 -19.32 0.49
CA GLY A 227 1.50 -19.95 1.65
C GLY A 227 2.93 -19.48 1.90
N ALA A 228 3.75 -19.36 0.85
CA ALA A 228 5.11 -18.82 0.95
C ALA A 228 5.12 -17.37 1.43
N LEU A 229 4.30 -16.50 0.83
CA LEU A 229 4.18 -15.08 1.22
C LEU A 229 3.89 -14.92 2.72
N LEU A 230 3.01 -15.75 3.27
CA LEU A 230 2.56 -15.64 4.66
C LEU A 230 3.34 -16.52 5.64
N SER A 231 4.27 -17.36 5.16
CA SER A 231 4.96 -18.39 5.98
C SER A 231 5.69 -17.84 7.20
N LYS A 232 6.13 -16.59 7.15
CA LYS A 232 6.86 -15.92 8.23
C LYS A 232 6.01 -14.86 8.97
N VAL A 233 4.73 -14.76 8.65
CA VAL A 233 3.80 -13.85 9.31
C VAL A 233 3.03 -14.62 10.38
N PRO A 234 3.04 -14.20 11.65
CA PRO A 234 2.31 -14.88 12.71
C PRO A 234 0.79 -14.89 12.46
N ASP A 235 0.13 -15.93 12.92
CA ASP A 235 -1.33 -16.04 12.87
C ASP A 235 -2.02 -14.79 13.44
N LYS A 236 -3.12 -14.38 12.80
CA LYS A 236 -3.92 -13.20 13.18
C LYS A 236 -3.20 -11.84 13.03
N LYS A 237 -2.00 -11.80 12.45
CA LYS A 237 -1.28 -10.55 12.16
C LYS A 237 -1.38 -10.10 10.71
N CYS A 238 -2.05 -10.89 9.88
CA CYS A 238 -2.45 -10.51 8.52
C CYS A 238 -3.90 -10.91 8.29
N CYS A 239 -4.67 -10.06 7.62
CA CYS A 239 -6.00 -10.40 7.14
C CYS A 239 -6.15 -10.00 5.67
N CYS A 240 -6.89 -10.82 4.92
CA CYS A 240 -7.29 -10.49 3.56
C CYS A 240 -8.65 -9.80 3.59
N TRP A 241 -8.70 -8.56 3.10
CA TRP A 241 -9.94 -7.84 2.88
C TRP A 241 -10.54 -8.27 1.55
N ILE A 242 -11.71 -8.92 1.60
CA ILE A 242 -12.33 -9.51 0.41
C ILE A 242 -13.53 -8.64 0.02
N TRP A 243 -13.52 -8.13 -1.23
CA TRP A 243 -14.72 -7.61 -1.85
C TRP A 243 -15.73 -8.76 -2.05
N LEU A 244 -16.97 -8.56 -1.63
CA LEU A 244 -18.03 -9.57 -1.54
C LEU A 244 -18.33 -10.33 -2.84
N LEU A 245 -17.83 -9.90 -3.97
CA LEU A 245 -18.14 -10.45 -5.31
C LEU A 245 -17.28 -11.66 -5.75
N ILE A 246 -16.27 -12.08 -4.97
CA ILE A 246 -15.33 -13.16 -5.37
C ILE A 246 -15.41 -14.40 -4.45
N ILE A 247 -16.35 -14.42 -3.52
CA ILE A 247 -16.47 -15.44 -2.45
C ILE A 247 -16.55 -16.89 -2.97
N THR A 248 -17.00 -17.12 -4.17
CA THR A 248 -17.16 -18.49 -4.70
C THR A 248 -15.87 -19.16 -5.13
N SER A 249 -14.77 -18.41 -5.33
CA SER A 249 -13.50 -18.96 -5.82
C SER A 249 -12.42 -19.09 -4.74
N ILE A 250 -12.51 -18.37 -3.62
CA ILE A 250 -11.49 -18.33 -2.56
C ILE A 250 -11.82 -19.26 -1.39
N SER A 251 -13.09 -19.69 -1.23
CA SER A 251 -13.49 -20.59 -0.15
C SER A 251 -12.78 -21.96 -0.14
N GLY A 252 -12.05 -22.28 -1.21
CA GLY A 252 -11.17 -23.44 -1.28
C GLY A 252 -9.72 -23.20 -0.86
N ILE A 253 -9.29 -21.93 -0.74
CA ILE A 253 -7.89 -21.57 -0.50
C ILE A 253 -7.62 -21.21 0.98
N LEU A 254 -8.66 -20.80 1.71
CA LEU A 254 -8.54 -20.30 3.10
C LEU A 254 -9.10 -21.28 4.15
N ARG A 255 -9.17 -22.58 3.84
CA ARG A 255 -9.50 -23.63 4.83
C ARG A 255 -8.27 -24.32 5.34
#